data_88bdb93c5e780f7f9b9da79da4744474
#
_entry.id   88bdb93c5e780f7f9b9da79da4744474
#
_cell.length_a   1.000
_cell.length_b   1.000
_cell.length_c   1.000
_cell.angle_alpha   90.00
_cell.angle_beta   90.00
_cell.angle_gamma   90.00
#
_symmetry.space_group_name_H-M   'P 1'
#
loop_
_entity.id
_entity.type
_entity.pdbx_description
1 polymer ?
#
loop_
_entity_poly.entity_id
_entity_poly.type
_entity_poly.pdbx_seq_one_letter_code
_entity_poly.pdbx_strand_id
1 'polypeptide(L)'
;FRKPDCCVYSFIGLGNTAHATMKCMLEQFKDERFTVRLFRYKNQAEEFVEDFSEYTDVSFEIVDTVEELVWNTDVLVSCITDAKGLLVEDDTLFKPGILVVPVHTRGFQNCDLFFDKVFADDTDHVRGFKNFSHFRSFNEIGNVLSGKVTGRESVDERILSYNIGLGLHDVYFSSHIYNRIYLGK
;
A
#
# COMPACT_ATOMS: atom_id res chain seq x y z
N PHE A 1 -5.54 4.42 -7.52
CA PHE A 1 -5.48 3.05 -8.09
C PHE A 1 -6.51 2.09 -7.51
N ARG A 2 -7.08 2.35 -6.32
CA ARG A 2 -8.14 1.48 -5.80
C ARG A 2 -9.37 1.49 -6.73
N LYS A 3 -10.10 0.40 -6.77
CA LYS A 3 -11.40 0.35 -7.46
C LYS A 3 -12.48 1.09 -6.66
N PRO A 4 -13.59 1.52 -7.27
CA PRO A 4 -14.63 2.31 -6.59
C PRO A 4 -15.20 1.64 -5.33
N ASP A 5 -15.48 0.35 -5.38
CA ASP A 5 -16.17 -0.38 -4.30
C ASP A 5 -15.21 -1.09 -3.35
N CYS A 6 -14.03 -0.51 -3.10
CA CYS A 6 -13.08 -1.04 -2.12
C CYS A 6 -13.65 -0.93 -0.71
N CYS A 7 -13.69 -2.05 0.01
CA CYS A 7 -14.14 -2.09 1.40
C CYS A 7 -13.24 -2.92 2.33
N VAL A 8 -12.26 -3.67 1.80
CA VAL A 8 -11.33 -4.48 2.61
C VAL A 8 -9.90 -4.04 2.36
N TYR A 9 -9.27 -3.49 3.40
CA TYR A 9 -7.88 -3.04 3.40
C TYR A 9 -7.07 -3.93 4.34
N SER A 10 -6.00 -4.52 3.86
CA SER A 10 -5.16 -5.41 4.64
C SER A 10 -3.78 -4.81 4.88
N PHE A 11 -3.27 -4.98 6.11
CA PHE A 11 -1.94 -4.48 6.49
C PHE A 11 -1.06 -5.60 7.00
N ILE A 12 0.21 -5.58 6.56
CA ILE A 12 1.30 -6.37 7.12
C ILE A 12 2.47 -5.47 7.50
N GLY A 13 3.01 -5.64 8.72
CA GLY A 13 4.02 -4.76 9.28
C GLY A 13 3.41 -3.51 9.92
N LEU A 14 2.93 -3.64 11.16
CA LEU A 14 2.10 -2.65 11.85
C LEU A 14 2.93 -1.64 12.67
N GLY A 15 4.02 -1.13 12.09
CA GLY A 15 4.86 -0.08 12.68
C GLY A 15 4.39 1.34 12.35
N ASN A 16 5.26 2.32 12.58
CA ASN A 16 4.98 3.75 12.38
C ASN A 16 4.43 4.09 10.98
N THR A 17 4.94 3.42 9.94
CA THR A 17 4.47 3.66 8.56
C THR A 17 3.03 3.20 8.38
N ALA A 18 2.66 2.05 8.93
CA ALA A 18 1.28 1.56 8.87
C ALA A 18 0.33 2.49 9.65
N HIS A 19 0.72 2.96 10.84
CA HIS A 19 -0.07 3.93 11.61
C HIS A 19 -0.26 5.25 10.85
N ALA A 20 0.81 5.78 10.24
CA ALA A 20 0.72 6.99 9.41
C ALA A 20 -0.21 6.79 8.20
N THR A 21 -0.09 5.64 7.53
CA THR A 21 -0.96 5.28 6.40
C THR A 21 -2.42 5.20 6.84
N MET A 22 -2.69 4.53 7.97
CA MET A 22 -4.05 4.42 8.50
C MET A 22 -4.65 5.79 8.83
N LYS A 23 -3.89 6.69 9.47
CA LYS A 23 -4.34 8.06 9.73
C LYS A 23 -4.70 8.83 8.46
N CYS A 24 -3.87 8.71 7.42
CA CYS A 24 -4.17 9.32 6.12
C CYS A 24 -5.43 8.72 5.46
N MET A 25 -5.63 7.39 5.59
CA MET A 25 -6.82 6.72 5.07
C MET A 25 -8.09 7.17 5.79
N LEU A 26 -8.06 7.27 7.11
CA LEU A 26 -9.19 7.75 7.92
C LEU A 26 -9.62 9.16 7.54
N GLU A 27 -8.67 10.05 7.31
CA GLU A 27 -8.98 11.41 6.85
C GLU A 27 -9.53 11.42 5.42
N GLN A 28 -8.93 10.62 4.52
CA GLN A 28 -9.33 10.56 3.11
C GLN A 28 -10.69 9.88 2.91
N PHE A 29 -11.03 8.89 3.74
CA PHE A 29 -12.22 8.03 3.61
C PHE A 29 -13.20 8.21 4.77
N LYS A 30 -13.22 9.40 5.37
CA LYS A 30 -14.02 9.72 6.56
C LYS A 30 -15.52 9.44 6.43
N ASP A 31 -16.05 9.39 5.21
CA ASP A 31 -17.46 9.15 4.91
C ASP A 31 -17.71 7.69 4.43
N GLU A 32 -16.68 6.83 4.48
CA GLU A 32 -16.74 5.45 4.01
C GLU A 32 -16.67 4.48 5.21
N ARG A 33 -17.40 3.35 5.09
CA ARG A 33 -17.25 2.22 6.02
C ARG A 33 -16.40 1.16 5.37
N PHE A 34 -15.39 0.67 6.11
CA PHE A 34 -14.49 -0.36 5.59
C PHE A 34 -13.95 -1.28 6.69
N THR A 35 -13.47 -2.43 6.27
CA THR A 35 -12.80 -3.40 7.13
C THR A 35 -11.28 -3.27 6.96
N VAL A 36 -10.58 -3.23 8.08
CA VAL A 36 -9.11 -3.30 8.12
C VAL A 36 -8.69 -4.66 8.65
N ARG A 37 -8.00 -5.44 7.82
CA ARG A 37 -7.49 -6.74 8.18
C ARG A 37 -6.01 -6.64 8.51
N LEU A 38 -5.60 -7.17 9.65
CA LEU A 38 -4.27 -7.02 10.21
C LEU A 38 -3.59 -8.38 10.34
N PHE A 39 -2.36 -8.49 9.82
CA PHE A 39 -1.54 -9.67 10.05
C PHE A 39 -0.98 -9.66 11.47
N ARG A 40 -1.23 -10.75 12.19
CA ARG A 40 -0.74 -10.91 13.58
C ARG A 40 0.77 -11.06 13.63
N TYR A 41 1.42 -10.15 14.31
CA TYR A 41 2.82 -10.26 14.69
C TYR A 41 3.02 -9.74 16.11
N LYS A 42 3.28 -10.64 17.05
CA LYS A 42 3.32 -10.32 18.51
C LYS A 42 2.01 -9.63 18.92
N ASN A 43 2.07 -8.53 19.67
CA ASN A 43 0.92 -7.75 20.13
C ASN A 43 0.60 -6.55 19.20
N GLN A 44 1.32 -6.41 18.08
CA GLN A 44 1.19 -5.20 17.24
C GLN A 44 -0.21 -5.03 16.64
N ALA A 45 -0.91 -6.11 16.35
CA ALA A 45 -2.25 -6.05 15.79
C ALA A 45 -3.28 -5.58 16.83
N GLU A 46 -3.18 -6.08 18.05
CA GLU A 46 -4.01 -5.67 19.18
C GLU A 46 -3.77 -4.20 19.55
N GLU A 47 -2.52 -3.78 19.63
CA GLU A 47 -2.14 -2.38 19.87
C GLU A 47 -2.65 -1.45 18.76
N PHE A 48 -2.55 -1.88 17.51
CA PHE A 48 -3.09 -1.13 16.37
C PHE A 48 -4.62 -0.96 16.44
N VAL A 49 -5.35 -2.01 16.82
CA VAL A 49 -6.81 -1.93 17.04
C VAL A 49 -7.14 -0.95 18.16
N GLU A 50 -6.39 -0.99 19.27
CA GLU A 50 -6.58 -0.08 20.41
C GLU A 50 -6.37 1.38 20.00
N ASP A 51 -5.28 1.67 19.27
CA ASP A 51 -4.93 3.02 18.81
C ASP A 51 -5.98 3.66 17.88
N PHE A 52 -6.77 2.83 17.20
CA PHE A 52 -7.81 3.30 16.27
C PHE A 52 -9.24 2.93 16.72
N SER A 53 -9.43 2.55 17.97
CA SER A 53 -10.72 2.10 18.52
C SER A 53 -11.82 3.18 18.54
N GLU A 54 -11.46 4.45 18.46
CA GLU A 54 -12.41 5.57 18.42
C GLU A 54 -13.15 5.69 17.07
N TYR A 55 -12.67 5.05 16.00
CA TYR A 55 -13.23 5.14 14.66
C TYR A 55 -14.29 4.06 14.43
N THR A 56 -15.56 4.37 14.72
CA THR A 56 -16.68 3.40 14.70
C THR A 56 -17.10 2.95 13.31
N ASP A 57 -16.71 3.64 12.26
CA ASP A 57 -16.98 3.28 10.85
C ASP A 57 -15.93 2.32 10.26
N VAL A 58 -14.93 1.94 11.06
CA VAL A 58 -13.91 0.96 10.71
C VAL A 58 -14.08 -0.29 11.56
N SER A 59 -14.14 -1.44 10.90
CA SER A 59 -14.08 -2.74 11.58
C SER A 59 -12.68 -3.34 11.42
N PHE A 60 -12.20 -4.03 12.46
CA PHE A 60 -10.89 -4.68 12.45
C PHE A 60 -11.02 -6.20 12.51
N GLU A 61 -10.22 -6.89 11.70
CA GLU A 61 -10.06 -8.34 11.72
C GLU A 61 -8.58 -8.66 11.87
N ILE A 62 -8.22 -9.56 12.77
CA ILE A 62 -6.84 -10.02 12.94
C ILE A 62 -6.73 -11.43 12.38
N VAL A 63 -5.75 -11.66 11.50
CA VAL A 63 -5.51 -12.95 10.85
C VAL A 63 -4.10 -13.46 11.16
N ASP A 64 -3.93 -14.78 11.13
CA ASP A 64 -2.69 -15.44 11.56
C ASP A 64 -1.80 -15.89 10.38
N THR A 65 -2.34 -15.90 9.15
CA THR A 65 -1.58 -16.27 7.94
C THR A 65 -1.61 -15.17 6.90
N VAL A 66 -0.57 -15.13 6.05
CA VAL A 66 -0.52 -14.16 4.93
C VAL A 66 -1.56 -14.51 3.87
N GLU A 67 -1.85 -15.79 3.69
CA GLU A 67 -2.87 -16.27 2.78
C GLU A 67 -4.27 -15.74 3.18
N GLU A 68 -4.62 -15.81 4.47
CA GLU A 68 -5.86 -15.22 5.00
C GLU A 68 -5.88 -13.71 4.83
N LEU A 69 -4.73 -13.05 5.04
CA LEU A 69 -4.60 -11.60 4.86
C LEU A 69 -4.90 -11.18 3.42
N VAL A 70 -4.38 -11.91 2.44
CA VAL A 70 -4.52 -11.61 1.00
C VAL A 70 -5.89 -12.03 0.48
N TRP A 71 -6.46 -13.11 1.03
CA TRP A 71 -7.74 -13.63 0.59
C TRP A 71 -8.84 -12.57 0.62
N ASN A 72 -9.46 -12.34 -0.54
CA ASN A 72 -10.55 -11.39 -0.71
C ASN A 72 -10.25 -9.93 -0.31
N THR A 73 -8.98 -9.53 -0.27
CA THR A 73 -8.54 -8.17 0.01
C THR A 73 -8.68 -7.28 -1.23
N ASP A 74 -9.11 -6.03 -1.04
CA ASP A 74 -9.17 -5.03 -2.12
C ASP A 74 -7.86 -4.24 -2.24
N VAL A 75 -7.29 -3.88 -1.09
CA VAL A 75 -6.02 -3.16 -1.02
C VAL A 75 -5.12 -3.82 0.03
N LEU A 76 -3.95 -4.27 -0.37
CA LEU A 76 -2.93 -4.82 0.53
C LEU A 76 -1.79 -3.80 0.68
N VAL A 77 -1.58 -3.31 1.90
CA VAL A 77 -0.46 -2.43 2.25
C VAL A 77 0.59 -3.22 3.02
N SER A 78 1.81 -3.24 2.50
CA SER A 78 2.93 -3.92 3.15
C SER A 78 3.96 -2.92 3.66
N CYS A 79 4.06 -2.81 4.99
CA CYS A 79 4.96 -1.90 5.70
C CYS A 79 6.05 -2.65 6.47
N ILE A 80 6.41 -3.87 6.06
CA ILE A 80 7.47 -4.63 6.71
C ILE A 80 8.85 -3.99 6.45
N THR A 81 9.76 -4.14 7.40
CA THR A 81 11.11 -3.58 7.29
C THR A 81 12.05 -4.48 6.49
N ASP A 82 11.90 -5.80 6.64
CA ASP A 82 12.78 -6.79 5.99
C ASP A 82 11.99 -8.01 5.53
N ALA A 83 11.84 -8.16 4.23
CA ALA A 83 11.33 -9.36 3.59
C ALA A 83 12.49 -10.26 3.17
N LYS A 84 12.75 -11.31 3.93
CA LYS A 84 13.82 -12.29 3.61
C LYS A 84 13.48 -13.23 2.45
N GLY A 85 12.22 -13.29 2.06
CA GLY A 85 11.72 -14.16 1.01
C GLY A 85 10.42 -13.60 0.43
N LEU A 86 9.70 -14.44 -0.29
CA LEU A 86 8.38 -14.12 -0.80
C LEU A 86 7.39 -14.05 0.35
N LEU A 87 6.55 -13.04 0.37
CA LEU A 87 5.47 -12.91 1.34
C LEU A 87 4.25 -13.74 0.93
N VAL A 88 4.03 -13.88 -0.37
CA VAL A 88 2.95 -14.67 -0.96
C VAL A 88 3.57 -15.59 -2.01
N GLU A 89 3.51 -16.89 -1.79
CA GLU A 89 4.03 -17.89 -2.74
C GLU A 89 3.04 -18.16 -3.87
N ASP A 90 1.74 -18.19 -3.57
CA ASP A 90 0.66 -18.41 -4.53
C ASP A 90 0.06 -17.07 -4.97
N ASP A 91 0.48 -16.58 -6.13
CA ASP A 91 0.00 -15.33 -6.71
C ASP A 91 -1.48 -15.39 -7.16
N THR A 92 -2.07 -16.58 -7.28
CA THR A 92 -3.50 -16.73 -7.59
C THR A 92 -4.42 -16.24 -6.46
N LEU A 93 -3.89 -16.04 -5.26
CA LEU A 93 -4.63 -15.45 -4.14
C LEU A 93 -4.97 -13.97 -4.38
N PHE A 94 -4.25 -13.29 -5.25
CA PHE A 94 -4.56 -11.91 -5.62
C PHE A 94 -5.77 -11.84 -6.52
N LYS A 95 -6.93 -11.50 -5.96
CA LYS A 95 -8.18 -11.42 -6.71
C LYS A 95 -8.15 -10.36 -7.83
N PRO A 96 -9.02 -10.47 -8.86
CA PRO A 96 -9.23 -9.38 -9.81
C PRO A 96 -9.53 -8.06 -9.10
N GLY A 97 -8.96 -6.97 -9.59
CA GLY A 97 -9.15 -5.63 -9.05
C GLY A 97 -8.31 -5.26 -7.83
N ILE A 98 -7.53 -6.18 -7.27
CA ILE A 98 -6.67 -5.87 -6.11
C ILE A 98 -5.65 -4.77 -6.43
N LEU A 99 -5.37 -3.97 -5.42
CA LEU A 99 -4.22 -3.06 -5.37
C LEU A 99 -3.26 -3.54 -4.29
N VAL A 100 -2.01 -3.81 -4.65
CA VAL A 100 -0.94 -4.13 -3.70
C VAL A 100 0.04 -2.99 -3.61
N VAL A 101 0.32 -2.52 -2.40
CA VAL A 101 1.15 -1.33 -2.12
C VAL A 101 2.28 -1.72 -1.18
N PRO A 102 3.41 -2.24 -1.71
CA PRO A 102 4.60 -2.39 -0.89
C PRO A 102 5.28 -1.03 -0.67
N VAL A 103 5.59 -0.71 0.58
CA VAL A 103 6.44 0.43 0.94
C VAL A 103 7.90 -0.01 1.19
N HIS A 104 8.30 -1.06 0.48
CA HIS A 104 9.63 -1.68 0.51
C HIS A 104 9.93 -2.38 -0.83
N THR A 105 11.18 -2.79 -1.05
CA THR A 105 11.66 -3.33 -2.33
C THR A 105 11.61 -4.85 -2.47
N ARG A 106 11.23 -5.59 -1.43
CA ARG A 106 11.30 -7.07 -1.39
C ARG A 106 9.97 -7.67 -0.98
N GLY A 107 9.80 -8.96 -1.24
CA GLY A 107 8.64 -9.73 -0.76
C GLY A 107 7.55 -9.98 -1.80
N PHE A 108 7.47 -9.18 -2.87
CA PHE A 108 6.49 -9.34 -3.95
C PHE A 108 7.10 -9.49 -5.34
N GLN A 109 8.43 -9.62 -5.45
CA GLN A 109 9.13 -9.65 -6.75
C GLN A 109 8.79 -10.84 -7.64
N ASN A 110 8.23 -11.93 -7.11
CA ASN A 110 7.70 -13.03 -7.91
C ASN A 110 6.34 -12.69 -8.53
N CYS A 111 5.57 -11.81 -7.88
CA CYS A 111 4.23 -11.42 -8.30
C CYS A 111 4.25 -10.34 -9.39
N ASP A 112 5.40 -9.69 -9.62
CA ASP A 112 5.55 -8.60 -10.59
C ASP A 112 4.97 -8.95 -11.97
N LEU A 113 5.14 -10.19 -12.41
CA LEU A 113 4.65 -10.66 -13.72
C LEU A 113 3.19 -11.10 -13.72
N PHE A 114 2.61 -11.28 -12.54
CA PHE A 114 1.21 -11.64 -12.38
C PHE A 114 0.29 -10.42 -12.49
N PHE A 115 0.78 -9.25 -12.07
CA PHE A 115 0.01 -8.01 -12.11
C PHE A 115 -0.11 -7.45 -13.53
N ASP A 116 -1.26 -6.83 -13.82
CA ASP A 116 -1.54 -6.23 -15.14
C ASP A 116 -0.78 -4.92 -15.31
N LYS A 117 -0.66 -4.14 -14.23
CA LYS A 117 0.11 -2.89 -14.20
C LYS A 117 1.00 -2.82 -12.95
N VAL A 118 2.22 -2.36 -13.15
CA VAL A 118 3.17 -2.05 -12.09
C VAL A 118 3.46 -0.55 -12.11
N PHE A 119 3.36 0.08 -10.96
CA PHE A 119 3.73 1.48 -10.77
C PHE A 119 4.83 1.60 -9.73
N ALA A 120 5.60 2.69 -9.79
CA ALA A 120 6.54 3.06 -8.74
C ALA A 120 6.54 4.57 -8.52
N ASP A 121 6.99 4.99 -7.34
CA ASP A 121 7.26 6.40 -7.06
C ASP A 121 8.42 6.92 -7.91
N ASP A 122 9.46 6.10 -8.15
CA ASP A 122 10.61 6.40 -8.98
C ASP A 122 11.09 5.14 -9.71
N THR A 123 11.37 5.27 -11.00
CA THR A 123 11.90 4.19 -11.84
C THR A 123 13.23 3.65 -11.33
N ASP A 124 14.11 4.52 -10.80
CA ASP A 124 15.44 4.11 -10.34
C ASP A 124 15.38 3.19 -9.11
N HIS A 125 14.30 3.27 -8.31
CA HIS A 125 14.06 2.35 -7.19
C HIS A 125 13.80 0.90 -7.63
N VAL A 126 13.21 0.69 -8.78
CA VAL A 126 12.74 -0.63 -9.25
C VAL A 126 13.49 -1.13 -10.48
N ARG A 127 14.26 -0.29 -11.17
CA ARG A 127 15.02 -0.64 -12.38
C ARG A 127 15.91 -1.86 -12.20
N GLY A 128 16.47 -2.04 -11.00
CA GLY A 128 17.32 -3.18 -10.64
C GLY A 128 16.58 -4.47 -10.28
N PHE A 129 15.25 -4.48 -10.31
CA PHE A 129 14.49 -5.69 -10.00
C PHE A 129 14.65 -6.73 -11.10
N LYS A 130 14.72 -8.00 -10.68
CA LYS A 130 14.93 -9.15 -11.58
C LYS A 130 13.96 -9.17 -12.77
N ASN A 131 12.72 -8.80 -12.54
CA ASN A 131 11.66 -8.90 -13.54
C ASN A 131 11.30 -7.56 -14.19
N PHE A 132 12.02 -6.46 -13.92
CA PHE A 132 11.66 -5.12 -14.37
C PHE A 132 11.41 -5.04 -15.89
N SER A 133 12.29 -5.62 -16.70
CA SER A 133 12.15 -5.61 -18.17
C SER A 133 11.02 -6.48 -18.71
N HIS A 134 10.35 -7.25 -17.84
CA HIS A 134 9.28 -8.17 -18.19
C HIS A 134 7.92 -7.73 -17.63
N PHE A 135 7.82 -6.58 -16.98
CA PHE A 135 6.54 -6.05 -16.53
C PHE A 135 5.60 -5.86 -17.72
N ARG A 136 4.35 -6.28 -17.59
CA ARG A 136 3.35 -6.14 -18.67
C ARG A 136 3.10 -4.67 -19.02
N SER A 137 3.06 -3.83 -17.99
CA SER A 137 2.95 -2.38 -18.09
C SER A 137 3.65 -1.75 -16.90
N PHE A 138 4.47 -0.74 -17.13
CA PHE A 138 5.14 0.00 -16.06
C PHE A 138 5.04 1.50 -16.28
N ASN A 139 4.80 2.26 -15.21
CA ASN A 139 4.91 3.71 -15.23
C ASN A 139 5.16 4.27 -13.83
N GLU A 140 5.54 5.55 -13.76
CA GLU A 140 5.68 6.27 -12.50
C GLU A 140 4.33 6.84 -12.06
N ILE A 141 4.10 6.84 -10.74
CA ILE A 141 2.90 7.42 -10.11
C ILE A 141 2.72 8.89 -10.50
N GLY A 142 3.83 9.63 -10.59
CA GLY A 142 3.83 11.04 -11.00
C GLY A 142 3.24 11.28 -12.39
N ASN A 143 3.39 10.34 -13.33
CA ASN A 143 2.77 10.44 -14.65
C ASN A 143 1.25 10.25 -14.60
N VAL A 144 0.77 9.41 -13.70
CA VAL A 144 -0.67 9.24 -13.47
C VAL A 144 -1.27 10.49 -12.81
N LEU A 145 -0.62 11.01 -11.76
CA LEU A 145 -1.06 12.21 -11.06
C LEU A 145 -1.09 13.45 -11.97
N SER A 146 -0.16 13.53 -12.93
CA SER A 146 -0.13 14.63 -13.93
C SER A 146 -1.05 14.42 -15.12
N GLY A 147 -1.79 13.30 -15.17
CA GLY A 147 -2.72 12.98 -16.26
C GLY A 147 -2.05 12.54 -17.58
N LYS A 148 -0.75 12.28 -17.57
CA LYS A 148 -0.01 11.80 -18.76
C LYS A 148 -0.31 10.34 -19.08
N VAL A 149 -0.63 9.56 -18.07
CA VAL A 149 -0.92 8.12 -18.15
C VAL A 149 -2.16 7.82 -17.32
N THR A 150 -3.02 6.94 -17.85
CA THR A 150 -4.17 6.44 -17.09
C THR A 150 -3.69 5.41 -16.06
N GLY A 151 -4.16 5.55 -14.82
CA GLY A 151 -3.90 4.58 -13.76
C GLY A 151 -4.69 3.28 -13.99
N ARG A 152 -5.75 3.07 -13.20
CA ARG A 152 -6.68 1.96 -13.39
C ARG A 152 -7.64 2.25 -14.55
N GLU A 153 -7.77 1.31 -15.49
CA GLU A 153 -8.69 1.39 -16.63
C GLU A 153 -9.84 0.38 -16.51
N SER A 154 -9.63 -0.70 -15.77
CA SER A 154 -10.66 -1.72 -15.50
C SER A 154 -10.76 -2.05 -14.02
N VAL A 155 -11.97 -2.39 -13.58
CA VAL A 155 -12.21 -2.85 -12.19
C VAL A 155 -11.52 -4.18 -11.89
N ASP A 156 -11.17 -4.96 -12.89
CA ASP A 156 -10.54 -6.27 -12.74
C ASP A 156 -9.01 -6.21 -12.80
N GLU A 157 -8.42 -5.08 -13.22
CA GLU A 157 -6.96 -4.96 -13.26
C GLU A 157 -6.35 -5.17 -11.88
N ARG A 158 -5.34 -6.04 -11.81
CA ARG A 158 -4.46 -6.19 -10.65
C ARG A 158 -3.33 -5.19 -10.76
N ILE A 159 -3.19 -4.34 -9.77
CA ILE A 159 -2.18 -3.26 -9.77
C ILE A 159 -1.22 -3.46 -8.62
N LEU A 160 0.08 -3.40 -8.92
CA LEU A 160 1.17 -3.39 -7.96
C LEU A 160 1.80 -2.00 -7.97
N SER A 161 1.81 -1.31 -6.84
CA SER A 161 2.34 0.05 -6.72
C SER A 161 3.44 0.12 -5.65
N TYR A 162 4.68 0.17 -6.08
CA TYR A 162 5.84 0.34 -5.20
C TYR A 162 5.95 1.79 -4.73
N ASN A 163 5.75 2.01 -3.43
CA ASN A 163 5.86 3.31 -2.78
C ASN A 163 7.02 3.30 -1.78
N ILE A 164 8.24 3.35 -2.29
CA ILE A 164 9.47 3.16 -1.51
C ILE A 164 9.86 4.44 -0.76
N GLY A 165 9.45 5.59 -1.30
CA GLY A 165 9.69 6.90 -0.72
C GLY A 165 10.73 7.71 -1.49
N LEU A 166 10.50 9.01 -1.58
CA LEU A 166 11.38 9.96 -2.24
C LEU A 166 11.89 10.99 -1.24
N GLY A 167 13.18 11.24 -1.19
CA GLY A 167 13.77 12.33 -0.38
C GLY A 167 13.17 13.70 -0.68
N LEU A 168 12.60 13.88 -1.86
CA LEU A 168 11.85 15.09 -2.22
C LEU A 168 10.62 15.32 -1.30
N HIS A 169 9.95 14.25 -0.88
CA HIS A 169 8.83 14.33 0.06
C HIS A 169 9.30 14.87 1.42
N ASP A 170 10.46 14.42 1.90
CA ASP A 170 11.02 14.89 3.17
C ASP A 170 11.31 16.39 3.12
N VAL A 171 11.90 16.88 2.02
CA VAL A 171 12.18 18.30 1.81
C VAL A 171 10.87 19.10 1.75
N TYR A 172 9.88 18.61 1.01
CA TYR A 172 8.59 19.27 0.88
C TYR A 172 7.87 19.41 2.22
N PHE A 173 7.68 18.31 2.95
CA PHE A 173 7.00 18.33 4.24
C PHE A 173 7.78 19.11 5.31
N SER A 174 9.10 18.95 5.36
CA SER A 174 9.94 19.72 6.29
C SER A 174 9.84 21.22 6.04
N SER A 175 9.81 21.63 4.78
CA SER A 175 9.62 23.05 4.41
C SER A 175 8.27 23.59 4.88
N HIS A 176 7.18 22.83 4.70
CA HIS A 176 5.85 23.22 5.17
C HIS A 176 5.78 23.31 6.69
N ILE A 177 6.35 22.34 7.41
CA ILE A 177 6.41 22.34 8.86
C ILE A 177 7.21 23.54 9.36
N TYR A 178 8.38 23.81 8.76
CA TYR A 178 9.21 24.96 9.12
C TYR A 178 8.46 26.27 8.92
N ASN A 179 7.84 26.46 7.75
CA ASN A 179 7.07 27.68 7.45
C ASN A 179 5.92 27.90 8.44
N ARG A 180 5.22 26.84 8.83
CA ARG A 180 4.09 26.90 9.78
C ARG A 180 4.55 27.25 11.19
N ILE A 181 5.66 26.67 11.65
CA ILE A 181 6.16 26.86 13.02
C ILE A 181 6.86 28.21 13.17
N TYR A 182 7.73 28.58 12.22
CA TYR A 182 8.63 29.71 12.39
C TYR A 182 8.20 30.96 11.61
N LEU A 183 7.45 30.83 10.54
CA LEU A 183 7.06 31.96 9.69
C LEU A 183 5.56 32.29 9.77
N GLY A 184 4.77 31.47 10.48
CA GLY A 184 3.32 31.68 10.63
C GLY A 184 2.54 31.65 9.31
N LYS A 185 3.05 30.93 8.30
CA LYS A 185 2.48 30.85 6.95
C LYS A 185 1.81 29.51 6.70
#